data_cb572d64d366cde648acfd5e0b88bf0f
#
_entry.id   cb572d64d366cde648acfd5e0b88bf0f
#
_cell.length_a   1.000
_cell.length_b   1.000
_cell.length_c   1.000
_cell.angle_alpha   90.00
_cell.angle_beta   90.00
_cell.angle_gamma   90.00
#
_symmetry.space_group_name_H-M   'P 1'
#
loop_
_entity.id
_entity.type
_entity.pdbx_description
1 polymer ?
#
loop_
_entity_poly.entity_id
_entity_poly.type
_entity_poly.pdbx_seq_one_letter_code
_entity_poly.pdbx_strand_id
1 'polypeptide(L)'
;MSSSTSAHTHNFDTLSSHPIHPAAKKALSSLPDYAYIDPTKLYHDSRSARLLLDSARASIAARLKVNADEVSFIPSGNAGLDLTISGLINSLSNKTIVYSAVEQKAIIERIKSFESVEISVDQFARVNEKEFIETLERVKPGLAVLQFSNHEVGTQQPINPIYKKCQELNIPLFVDATMTAGLVNLGLDWDALLLKPATWGSPIGIDVLVVKRSARFKSILLDDGRENHKFSNNVSIPHAVAIGASFEAITSTRSETAKALGNLITELRQLLSSNLDITLLGDPVARLPHVLAAVIKDIDAESLVNNLSKKGFAISSGSSCTPDQIKPSHVLAAMGFGEQTSIRISLPFDAQSLDILDFVSAFITSIQEVKVAAGL
;
A
#
# COMPACT_ATOMS: atom_id res chain seq x y z
N MET A 1 0.90 -14.71 39.77
CA MET A 1 0.40 -14.61 38.37
C MET A 1 -0.23 -13.24 38.23
N SER A 2 0.50 -12.26 37.76
CA SER A 2 -0.01 -10.90 37.54
C SER A 2 -0.82 -10.92 36.24
N SER A 3 -2.12 -10.61 36.35
CA SER A 3 -2.98 -10.35 35.21
C SER A 3 -2.44 -9.12 34.47
N SER A 4 -1.70 -9.33 33.39
CA SER A 4 -1.44 -8.26 32.43
C SER A 4 -2.75 -7.95 31.75
N THR A 5 -3.46 -6.94 32.23
CA THR A 5 -4.46 -6.23 31.43
C THR A 5 -3.71 -5.74 30.18
N SER A 6 -3.92 -6.38 29.04
CA SER A 6 -3.50 -5.84 27.76
C SER A 6 -4.25 -4.50 27.62
N ALA A 7 -3.53 -3.39 27.80
CA ALA A 7 -4.05 -2.09 27.42
C ALA A 7 -4.51 -2.21 25.98
N HIS A 8 -5.76 -1.88 25.70
CA HIS A 8 -6.27 -1.84 24.32
C HIS A 8 -5.40 -0.86 23.52
N THR A 9 -4.55 -1.40 22.66
CA THR A 9 -3.68 -0.58 21.80
C THR A 9 -4.50 -0.15 20.60
N HIS A 10 -4.73 1.16 20.47
CA HIS A 10 -5.33 1.74 19.25
C HIS A 10 -4.30 1.64 18.13
N ASN A 11 -4.52 0.74 17.17
CA ASN A 11 -3.64 0.60 16.01
C ASN A 11 -3.98 1.67 14.97
N PHE A 12 -3.23 2.76 14.96
CA PHE A 12 -3.29 3.82 13.96
C PHE A 12 -2.13 3.73 12.94
N ASP A 13 -1.56 2.53 12.75
CA ASP A 13 -0.62 2.20 11.68
C ASP A 13 -1.14 1.07 10.77
N THR A 14 -2.39 1.16 10.37
CA THR A 14 -3.07 0.11 9.58
C THR A 14 -2.53 -0.06 8.17
N LEU A 15 -1.83 0.94 7.61
CA LEU A 15 -1.13 0.80 6.33
C LEU A 15 0.11 -0.11 6.41
N SER A 16 0.71 -0.25 7.57
CA SER A 16 1.76 -1.28 7.79
C SER A 16 1.13 -2.66 7.85
N SER A 17 0.10 -2.83 8.69
CA SER A 17 -0.71 -4.04 8.80
C SER A 17 -2.01 -3.73 9.55
N HIS A 18 -3.15 -3.92 8.90
CA HIS A 18 -4.45 -3.80 9.54
C HIS A 18 -4.71 -5.01 10.45
N PRO A 19 -5.39 -4.87 11.60
CA PRO A 19 -5.90 -6.00 12.36
C PRO A 19 -6.70 -6.96 11.48
N ILE A 20 -6.64 -8.27 11.80
CA ILE A 20 -7.28 -9.26 10.95
C ILE A 20 -8.78 -8.98 10.79
N HIS A 21 -9.23 -8.90 9.55
CA HIS A 21 -10.63 -8.64 9.23
C HIS A 21 -11.53 -9.81 9.69
N PRO A 22 -12.72 -9.58 10.28
CA PRO A 22 -13.63 -10.64 10.74
C PRO A 22 -13.94 -11.68 9.65
N ALA A 23 -14.12 -11.27 8.39
CA ALA A 23 -14.34 -12.18 7.26
C ALA A 23 -13.13 -13.07 6.99
N ALA A 24 -11.89 -12.54 7.06
CA ALA A 24 -10.68 -13.34 6.94
C ALA A 24 -10.55 -14.34 8.09
N LYS A 25 -10.79 -13.91 9.32
CA LYS A 25 -10.76 -14.78 10.51
C LYS A 25 -11.78 -15.90 10.41
N LYS A 26 -13.02 -15.60 9.99
CA LYS A 26 -14.07 -16.58 9.77
C LYS A 26 -13.68 -17.57 8.67
N ALA A 27 -13.17 -17.09 7.55
CA ALA A 27 -12.73 -17.94 6.44
C ALA A 27 -11.65 -18.93 6.89
N LEU A 28 -10.62 -18.45 7.59
CA LEU A 28 -9.54 -19.31 8.12
C LEU A 28 -10.05 -20.38 9.08
N SER A 29 -10.98 -20.04 9.98
CA SER A 29 -11.52 -20.98 10.98
C SER A 29 -12.46 -22.02 10.39
N SER A 30 -12.93 -21.85 9.16
CA SER A 30 -13.90 -22.73 8.49
C SER A 30 -13.25 -23.60 7.38
N LEU A 31 -11.90 -23.56 7.26
CA LEU A 31 -11.21 -24.31 6.23
C LEU A 31 -11.22 -25.81 6.52
N PRO A 32 -11.49 -26.63 5.52
CA PRO A 32 -11.34 -28.09 5.63
C PRO A 32 -9.85 -28.50 5.54
N ASP A 33 -9.54 -29.71 6.01
CA ASP A 33 -8.15 -30.23 6.05
C ASP A 33 -7.47 -30.23 4.68
N TYR A 34 -8.22 -30.44 3.62
CA TYR A 34 -7.64 -30.42 2.26
C TYR A 34 -7.17 -29.03 1.81
N ALA A 35 -7.51 -27.97 2.50
CA ALA A 35 -6.96 -26.63 2.22
C ALA A 35 -5.43 -26.52 2.46
N TYR A 36 -4.86 -27.50 3.13
CA TYR A 36 -3.42 -27.58 3.44
C TYR A 36 -2.65 -28.53 2.53
N ILE A 37 -3.32 -29.08 1.50
CA ILE A 37 -2.76 -30.05 0.56
C ILE A 37 -2.24 -29.34 -0.69
N ASP A 38 -1.18 -29.89 -1.29
CA ASP A 38 -0.61 -29.39 -2.55
C ASP A 38 -1.67 -29.44 -3.68
N PRO A 39 -2.08 -28.30 -4.26
CA PRO A 39 -3.13 -28.23 -5.27
C PRO A 39 -2.69 -28.76 -6.64
N THR A 40 -1.44 -29.17 -6.82
CA THR A 40 -0.89 -29.58 -8.12
C THR A 40 -1.06 -31.08 -8.44
N LYS A 41 -1.49 -31.86 -7.46
CA LYS A 41 -1.63 -33.31 -7.61
C LYS A 41 -2.98 -33.72 -8.25
N LEU A 42 -3.10 -34.97 -8.67
CA LEU A 42 -4.26 -35.45 -9.43
C LEU A 42 -5.36 -36.10 -8.56
N TYR A 43 -5.10 -36.35 -7.28
CA TYR A 43 -6.09 -36.98 -6.40
C TYR A 43 -7.16 -35.96 -5.92
N HIS A 44 -8.26 -36.50 -5.37
CA HIS A 44 -9.48 -35.74 -5.04
C HIS A 44 -9.22 -34.51 -4.18
N ASP A 45 -8.51 -34.67 -3.07
CA ASP A 45 -8.28 -33.55 -2.12
C ASP A 45 -7.43 -32.42 -2.72
N SER A 46 -6.47 -32.77 -3.57
CA SER A 46 -5.68 -31.81 -4.32
C SER A 46 -6.53 -30.99 -5.31
N ARG A 47 -7.50 -31.64 -5.98
CA ARG A 47 -8.45 -30.89 -6.84
C ARG A 47 -9.36 -29.98 -6.02
N SER A 48 -9.82 -30.45 -4.85
CA SER A 48 -10.61 -29.62 -3.92
C SER A 48 -9.82 -28.43 -3.39
N ALA A 49 -8.55 -28.63 -3.04
CA ALA A 49 -7.62 -27.57 -2.66
C ALA A 49 -7.45 -26.51 -3.77
N ARG A 50 -7.29 -26.97 -5.03
CA ARG A 50 -7.22 -26.09 -6.19
C ARG A 50 -8.48 -25.26 -6.37
N LEU A 51 -9.65 -25.84 -6.21
CA LEU A 51 -10.93 -25.12 -6.30
C LEU A 51 -11.03 -24.00 -5.25
N LEU A 52 -10.50 -24.18 -4.04
CA LEU A 52 -10.45 -23.12 -3.03
C LEU A 52 -9.55 -21.96 -3.51
N LEU A 53 -8.37 -22.25 -4.04
CA LEU A 53 -7.45 -21.25 -4.56
C LEU A 53 -8.05 -20.48 -5.74
N ASP A 54 -8.67 -21.21 -6.68
CA ASP A 54 -9.30 -20.61 -7.86
C ASP A 54 -10.52 -19.76 -7.48
N SER A 55 -11.30 -20.19 -6.48
CA SER A 55 -12.44 -19.41 -5.95
C SER A 55 -11.96 -18.09 -5.29
N ALA A 56 -10.88 -18.15 -4.50
CA ALA A 56 -10.30 -16.95 -3.92
C ALA A 56 -9.82 -15.95 -4.99
N ARG A 57 -9.18 -16.47 -6.04
CA ARG A 57 -8.75 -15.69 -7.21
C ARG A 57 -9.93 -15.07 -7.95
N ALA A 58 -10.98 -15.85 -8.21
CA ALA A 58 -12.18 -15.38 -8.88
C ALA A 58 -12.92 -14.29 -8.08
N SER A 59 -12.97 -14.39 -6.74
CA SER A 59 -13.55 -13.36 -5.89
C SER A 59 -12.83 -12.01 -6.03
N ILE A 60 -11.49 -12.02 -6.03
CA ILE A 60 -10.68 -10.81 -6.23
C ILE A 60 -10.91 -10.23 -7.63
N ALA A 61 -10.86 -11.09 -8.66
CA ALA A 61 -11.03 -10.70 -10.04
C ALA A 61 -12.39 -10.03 -10.28
N ALA A 62 -13.46 -10.60 -9.71
CA ALA A 62 -14.82 -10.03 -9.81
C ALA A 62 -14.91 -8.61 -9.22
N ARG A 63 -14.25 -8.37 -8.07
CA ARG A 63 -14.24 -7.05 -7.41
C ARG A 63 -13.40 -6.01 -8.15
N LEU A 64 -12.34 -6.46 -8.84
CA LEU A 64 -11.50 -5.60 -9.69
C LEU A 64 -12.02 -5.47 -11.12
N LYS A 65 -13.05 -6.25 -11.50
CA LYS A 65 -13.63 -6.33 -12.87
C LYS A 65 -12.58 -6.77 -13.91
N VAL A 66 -11.79 -7.75 -13.56
CA VAL A 66 -10.77 -8.39 -14.42
C VAL A 66 -11.04 -9.89 -14.55
N ASN A 67 -10.28 -10.60 -15.38
CA ASN A 67 -10.38 -12.04 -15.49
C ASN A 67 -9.59 -12.74 -14.38
N ALA A 68 -10.01 -13.93 -13.96
CA ALA A 68 -9.33 -14.66 -12.90
C ALA A 68 -7.89 -15.06 -13.28
N ASP A 69 -7.59 -15.31 -14.53
CA ASP A 69 -6.24 -15.60 -15.03
C ASP A 69 -5.32 -14.38 -15.11
N GLU A 70 -5.84 -13.17 -14.89
CA GLU A 70 -5.05 -11.95 -14.74
C GLU A 70 -4.57 -11.75 -13.30
N VAL A 71 -5.17 -12.45 -12.32
CA VAL A 71 -4.86 -12.34 -10.89
C VAL A 71 -3.88 -13.42 -10.46
N SER A 72 -2.80 -13.06 -9.80
CA SER A 72 -1.78 -13.98 -9.26
C SER A 72 -1.45 -13.64 -7.81
N PHE A 73 -1.22 -14.65 -7.00
CA PHE A 73 -0.71 -14.51 -5.64
C PHE A 73 0.81 -14.59 -5.66
N ILE A 74 1.48 -13.63 -5.08
CA ILE A 74 2.95 -13.55 -5.07
C ILE A 74 3.46 -13.27 -3.65
N PRO A 75 4.76 -13.46 -3.35
CA PRO A 75 5.34 -13.06 -2.07
C PRO A 75 5.10 -11.58 -1.78
N SER A 76 4.89 -11.23 -0.51
CA SER A 76 4.66 -9.84 -0.12
C SER A 76 5.95 -9.03 0.05
N GLY A 77 5.77 -7.69 0.07
CA GLY A 77 6.84 -6.73 0.33
C GLY A 77 7.85 -6.60 -0.80
N ASN A 78 9.11 -6.33 -0.46
CA ASN A 78 10.16 -6.06 -1.45
C ASN A 78 10.35 -7.20 -2.46
N ALA A 79 10.16 -8.45 -2.05
CA ALA A 79 10.25 -9.60 -2.95
C ALA A 79 9.15 -9.58 -4.03
N GLY A 80 7.92 -9.23 -3.65
CA GLY A 80 6.81 -9.09 -4.60
C GLY A 80 6.98 -7.90 -5.54
N LEU A 81 7.45 -6.77 -5.02
CA LEU A 81 7.77 -5.59 -5.83
C LEU A 81 8.88 -5.90 -6.84
N ASP A 82 9.97 -6.52 -6.40
CA ASP A 82 11.09 -6.87 -7.28
C ASP A 82 10.67 -7.86 -8.37
N LEU A 83 9.91 -8.88 -8.02
CA LEU A 83 9.36 -9.85 -8.97
C LEU A 83 8.45 -9.16 -10.01
N THR A 84 7.61 -8.23 -9.56
CA THR A 84 6.66 -7.50 -10.42
C THR A 84 7.41 -6.63 -11.43
N ILE A 85 8.28 -5.74 -10.95
CA ILE A 85 9.04 -4.82 -11.81
C ILE A 85 9.94 -5.61 -12.76
N SER A 86 10.66 -6.61 -12.25
CA SER A 86 11.55 -7.43 -13.06
C SER A 86 10.79 -8.20 -14.14
N GLY A 87 9.64 -8.77 -13.81
CA GLY A 87 8.82 -9.54 -14.75
C GLY A 87 8.24 -8.66 -15.87
N LEU A 88 7.83 -7.44 -15.56
CA LEU A 88 7.39 -6.47 -16.54
C LEU A 88 8.55 -6.07 -17.47
N ILE A 89 9.69 -5.61 -16.91
CA ILE A 89 10.84 -5.16 -17.68
C ILE A 89 11.44 -6.28 -18.54
N ASN A 90 11.48 -7.51 -18.02
CA ASN A 90 12.02 -8.66 -18.74
C ASN A 90 11.24 -9.01 -20.01
N SER A 91 9.99 -8.59 -20.08
CA SER A 91 9.12 -8.80 -21.25
C SER A 91 9.32 -7.78 -22.35
N LEU A 92 10.07 -6.70 -22.10
CA LEU A 92 10.19 -5.54 -22.97
C LEU A 92 11.49 -5.55 -23.78
N SER A 93 11.44 -5.07 -25.01
CA SER A 93 12.61 -4.78 -25.85
C SER A 93 13.27 -3.46 -25.44
N ASN A 94 12.47 -2.41 -25.22
CA ASN A 94 12.91 -1.15 -24.65
C ASN A 94 12.79 -1.24 -23.12
N LYS A 95 13.87 -1.02 -22.40
CA LYS A 95 13.93 -1.12 -20.93
C LYS A 95 14.05 0.24 -20.24
N THR A 96 13.84 1.32 -20.97
CA THR A 96 13.78 2.66 -20.38
C THR A 96 12.48 2.80 -19.56
N ILE A 97 12.57 3.38 -18.39
CA ILE A 97 11.47 3.49 -17.43
C ILE A 97 11.22 4.96 -17.09
N VAL A 98 9.95 5.37 -17.06
CA VAL A 98 9.54 6.67 -16.51
C VAL A 98 8.79 6.43 -15.21
N TYR A 99 9.15 7.14 -14.14
CA TYR A 99 8.59 6.91 -12.82
C TYR A 99 8.52 8.22 -11.99
N SER A 100 7.70 8.23 -10.92
CA SER A 100 7.59 9.37 -10.01
C SER A 100 8.71 9.37 -8.96
N ALA A 101 9.26 10.55 -8.63
CA ALA A 101 10.27 10.74 -7.57
C ALA A 101 9.84 10.24 -6.18
N VAL A 102 8.56 9.99 -5.97
CA VAL A 102 7.98 9.56 -4.69
C VAL A 102 7.49 8.10 -4.69
N GLU A 103 7.94 7.28 -5.65
CA GLU A 103 7.68 5.84 -5.62
C GLU A 103 8.24 5.18 -4.35
N GLN A 104 7.78 3.98 -4.01
CA GLN A 104 8.38 3.22 -2.91
C GLN A 104 9.87 3.00 -3.17
N LYS A 105 10.69 3.13 -2.13
CA LYS A 105 12.15 3.01 -2.24
C LYS A 105 12.58 1.69 -2.90
N ALA A 106 11.90 0.58 -2.62
CA ALA A 106 12.19 -0.70 -3.27
C ALA A 106 11.98 -0.66 -4.79
N ILE A 107 10.97 0.08 -5.27
CA ILE A 107 10.72 0.31 -6.70
C ILE A 107 11.85 1.15 -7.29
N ILE A 108 12.19 2.27 -6.66
CA ILE A 108 13.26 3.17 -7.11
C ILE A 108 14.60 2.45 -7.20
N GLU A 109 14.99 1.72 -6.14
CA GLU A 109 16.25 0.97 -6.11
C GLU A 109 16.30 -0.09 -7.23
N ARG A 110 15.17 -0.73 -7.54
CA ARG A 110 15.13 -1.69 -8.65
C ARG A 110 15.22 -1.00 -10.01
N ILE A 111 14.54 0.14 -10.20
CA ILE A 111 14.53 0.91 -11.44
C ILE A 111 15.92 1.48 -11.75
N LYS A 112 16.70 1.88 -10.75
CA LYS A 112 18.09 2.39 -10.94
C LYS A 112 19.04 1.46 -11.69
N SER A 113 18.71 0.17 -11.79
CA SER A 113 19.47 -0.79 -12.60
C SER A 113 19.22 -0.64 -14.12
N PHE A 114 18.30 0.24 -14.52
CA PHE A 114 17.89 0.47 -15.91
C PHE A 114 18.02 1.94 -16.28
N GLU A 115 18.01 2.23 -17.57
CA GLU A 115 17.83 3.59 -18.03
C GLU A 115 16.47 4.11 -17.56
N SER A 116 16.46 5.26 -16.89
CA SER A 116 15.23 5.74 -16.27
C SER A 116 15.17 7.26 -16.20
N VAL A 117 13.94 7.79 -16.22
CA VAL A 117 13.64 9.21 -16.07
C VAL A 117 12.70 9.40 -14.91
N GLU A 118 13.15 10.15 -13.92
CA GLU A 118 12.38 10.53 -12.74
C GLU A 118 11.55 11.78 -13.02
N ILE A 119 10.30 11.77 -12.61
CA ILE A 119 9.38 12.90 -12.75
C ILE A 119 9.18 13.55 -11.37
N SER A 120 9.30 14.86 -11.35
CA SER A 120 9.17 15.67 -10.15
C SER A 120 7.73 15.65 -9.57
N VAL A 121 7.63 16.05 -8.31
CA VAL A 121 6.35 16.20 -7.60
C VAL A 121 6.22 17.62 -7.03
N ASP A 122 4.99 18.00 -6.69
CA ASP A 122 4.70 19.21 -5.94
C ASP A 122 4.88 19.03 -4.42
N GLN A 123 4.62 20.09 -3.67
CA GLN A 123 4.68 20.13 -2.20
C GLN A 123 3.70 19.15 -1.51
N PHE A 124 2.78 18.55 -2.24
CA PHE A 124 1.81 17.57 -1.75
C PHE A 124 2.18 16.13 -2.12
N ALA A 125 3.36 15.88 -2.69
CA ALA A 125 3.79 14.61 -3.28
C ALA A 125 2.93 14.16 -4.48
N ARG A 126 2.29 15.09 -5.18
CA ARG A 126 1.55 14.81 -6.40
C ARG A 126 2.50 14.97 -7.59
N VAL A 127 2.54 13.95 -8.44
CA VAL A 127 3.39 13.96 -9.63
C VAL A 127 2.99 15.11 -10.57
N ASN A 128 3.97 15.76 -11.19
CA ASN A 128 3.73 16.74 -12.23
C ASN A 128 3.18 16.04 -13.49
N GLU A 129 1.85 16.05 -13.63
CA GLU A 129 1.13 15.36 -14.70
C GLU A 129 1.60 15.80 -16.10
N LYS A 130 1.78 17.10 -16.28
CA LYS A 130 2.24 17.66 -17.56
C LYS A 130 3.63 17.17 -17.94
N GLU A 131 4.57 17.25 -17.00
CA GLU A 131 5.93 16.77 -17.17
C GLU A 131 5.96 15.26 -17.46
N PHE A 132 5.11 14.48 -16.77
CA PHE A 132 5.01 13.04 -17.00
C PHE A 132 4.57 12.75 -18.42
N ILE A 133 3.49 13.39 -18.89
CA ILE A 133 2.93 13.21 -20.25
C ILE A 133 3.95 13.65 -21.33
N GLU A 134 4.56 14.83 -21.19
CA GLU A 134 5.59 15.31 -22.12
C GLU A 134 6.81 14.39 -22.18
N THR A 135 7.18 13.80 -21.04
CA THR A 135 8.30 12.85 -20.97
C THR A 135 7.94 11.52 -21.64
N LEU A 136 6.70 11.00 -21.48
CA LEU A 136 6.26 9.83 -22.22
C LEU A 136 6.35 10.03 -23.74
N GLU A 137 5.94 11.19 -24.24
CA GLU A 137 6.01 11.53 -25.68
C GLU A 137 7.43 11.62 -26.19
N ARG A 138 8.31 12.25 -25.44
CA ARG A 138 9.71 12.50 -25.82
C ARG A 138 10.57 11.24 -25.72
N VAL A 139 10.44 10.48 -24.63
CA VAL A 139 11.31 9.34 -24.30
C VAL A 139 10.79 8.05 -24.92
N LYS A 140 9.47 7.90 -25.01
CA LYS A 140 8.78 6.66 -25.44
C LYS A 140 9.31 5.44 -24.68
N PRO A 141 9.22 5.43 -23.32
CA PRO A 141 9.78 4.38 -22.51
C PRO A 141 9.11 3.03 -22.78
N GLY A 142 9.75 1.95 -22.33
CA GLY A 142 9.14 0.63 -22.36
C GLY A 142 8.16 0.40 -21.21
N LEU A 143 8.27 1.15 -20.10
CA LEU A 143 7.41 1.04 -18.94
C LEU A 143 7.22 2.40 -18.27
N ALA A 144 5.98 2.71 -17.91
CA ALA A 144 5.66 3.78 -16.97
C ALA A 144 5.31 3.16 -15.60
N VAL A 145 5.78 3.77 -14.53
CA VAL A 145 5.54 3.33 -13.13
C VAL A 145 4.96 4.48 -12.34
N LEU A 146 3.83 4.25 -11.68
CA LEU A 146 3.18 5.26 -10.86
C LEU A 146 2.43 4.59 -9.68
N GLN A 147 2.70 5.04 -8.46
CA GLN A 147 1.89 4.61 -7.32
C GLN A 147 0.47 5.19 -7.43
N PHE A 148 -0.54 4.45 -6.96
CA PHE A 148 -1.90 4.98 -6.89
C PHE A 148 -2.02 6.09 -5.83
N SER A 149 -1.38 5.87 -4.70
CA SER A 149 -1.30 6.83 -3.60
C SER A 149 0.05 6.74 -2.89
N ASN A 150 0.55 7.89 -2.44
CA ASN A 150 1.82 7.95 -1.75
C ASN A 150 1.79 7.21 -0.41
N HIS A 151 2.82 6.42 -0.16
CA HIS A 151 2.92 5.54 1.00
C HIS A 151 3.23 6.27 2.32
N GLU A 152 3.75 7.51 2.26
CA GLU A 152 4.02 8.32 3.45
C GLU A 152 2.91 9.32 3.74
N VAL A 153 2.47 10.07 2.74
CA VAL A 153 1.55 11.21 2.94
C VAL A 153 0.11 10.95 2.45
N GLY A 154 -0.14 9.82 1.79
CA GLY A 154 -1.48 9.41 1.37
C GLY A 154 -2.04 10.12 0.12
N THR A 155 -1.29 11.04 -0.52
CA THR A 155 -1.72 11.76 -1.72
C THR A 155 -2.00 10.80 -2.87
N GLN A 156 -3.18 10.93 -3.52
CA GLN A 156 -3.54 10.17 -4.71
C GLN A 156 -2.96 10.79 -5.98
N GLN A 157 -2.46 9.94 -6.87
CA GLN A 157 -1.82 10.35 -8.11
C GLN A 157 -2.82 10.47 -9.28
N PRO A 158 -2.52 11.28 -10.32
CA PRO A 158 -3.38 11.48 -11.47
C PRO A 158 -3.28 10.32 -12.48
N ILE A 159 -3.74 9.13 -12.09
CA ILE A 159 -3.59 7.90 -12.89
C ILE A 159 -4.27 8.01 -14.25
N ASN A 160 -5.54 8.46 -14.30
CA ASN A 160 -6.36 8.44 -15.52
C ASN A 160 -5.73 9.22 -16.71
N PRO A 161 -5.32 10.50 -16.58
CA PRO A 161 -4.73 11.22 -17.71
C PRO A 161 -3.40 10.62 -18.15
N ILE A 162 -2.58 10.12 -17.23
CA ILE A 162 -1.30 9.46 -17.55
C ILE A 162 -1.56 8.14 -18.27
N TYR A 163 -2.50 7.30 -17.78
CA TYR A 163 -2.86 6.05 -18.45
C TYR A 163 -3.39 6.27 -19.86
N LYS A 164 -4.25 7.28 -20.06
CA LYS A 164 -4.74 7.64 -21.39
C LYS A 164 -3.59 7.91 -22.37
N LYS A 165 -2.59 8.67 -21.93
CA LYS A 165 -1.38 8.93 -22.75
C LYS A 165 -0.57 7.66 -22.97
N CYS A 166 -0.42 6.82 -21.96
CA CYS A 166 0.25 5.53 -22.08
C CYS A 166 -0.41 4.65 -23.15
N GLN A 167 -1.75 4.60 -23.18
CA GLN A 167 -2.50 3.85 -24.19
C GLN A 167 -2.30 4.41 -25.61
N GLU A 168 -2.32 5.73 -25.78
CA GLU A 168 -2.04 6.39 -27.07
C GLU A 168 -0.66 6.03 -27.63
N LEU A 169 0.33 5.83 -26.75
CA LEU A 169 1.72 5.53 -27.10
C LEU A 169 2.05 4.03 -27.05
N ASN A 170 1.10 3.16 -26.66
CA ASN A 170 1.30 1.73 -26.41
C ASN A 170 2.41 1.45 -25.37
N ILE A 171 2.46 2.26 -24.31
CA ILE A 171 3.37 2.10 -23.18
C ILE A 171 2.57 1.45 -22.04
N PRO A 172 2.99 0.29 -21.47
CA PRO A 172 2.32 -0.28 -20.31
C PRO A 172 2.53 0.60 -19.08
N LEU A 173 1.44 0.75 -18.27
CA LEU A 173 1.48 1.43 -16.98
C LEU A 173 1.39 0.39 -15.85
N PHE A 174 2.42 0.32 -15.01
CA PHE A 174 2.35 -0.37 -13.72
C PHE A 174 1.90 0.60 -12.63
N VAL A 175 0.87 0.20 -11.89
CA VAL A 175 0.35 0.97 -10.75
C VAL A 175 0.61 0.21 -9.45
N ASP A 176 1.38 0.83 -8.56
CA ASP A 176 1.51 0.36 -7.18
C ASP A 176 0.31 0.86 -6.36
N ALA A 177 -0.61 -0.06 -6.03
CA ALA A 177 -1.79 0.21 -5.20
C ALA A 177 -1.69 -0.44 -3.81
N THR A 178 -0.49 -0.75 -3.33
CA THR A 178 -0.26 -1.44 -2.05
C THR A 178 -0.77 -0.67 -0.83
N MET A 179 -0.93 0.66 -0.94
CA MET A 179 -1.37 1.53 0.17
C MET A 179 -2.86 1.89 0.13
N THR A 180 -3.65 1.31 -0.76
CA THR A 180 -5.06 1.69 -0.95
C THR A 180 -6.03 1.07 0.05
N ALA A 181 -5.61 0.04 0.78
CA ALA A 181 -6.38 -0.68 1.81
C ALA A 181 -7.78 -1.15 1.35
N GLY A 182 -7.99 -1.33 0.03
CA GLY A 182 -9.30 -1.68 -0.52
C GLY A 182 -10.35 -0.56 -0.44
N LEU A 183 -10.01 0.62 0.09
CA LEU A 183 -10.93 1.74 0.36
C LEU A 183 -11.16 2.68 -0.82
N VAL A 184 -10.36 2.57 -1.88
CA VAL A 184 -10.50 3.39 -3.09
C VAL A 184 -10.92 2.56 -4.29
N ASN A 185 -11.62 3.18 -5.22
CA ASN A 185 -11.93 2.55 -6.50
C ASN A 185 -10.72 2.70 -7.42
N LEU A 186 -10.08 1.59 -7.74
CA LEU A 186 -8.86 1.58 -8.56
C LEU A 186 -9.13 1.74 -10.06
N GLY A 187 -10.40 1.65 -10.49
CA GLY A 187 -10.73 1.70 -11.92
C GLY A 187 -10.05 0.58 -12.72
N LEU A 188 -9.86 0.84 -14.00
CA LEU A 188 -9.19 -0.05 -14.96
C LEU A 188 -8.05 0.66 -15.72
N ASP A 189 -7.61 1.82 -15.22
CA ASP A 189 -6.62 2.69 -15.88
C ASP A 189 -5.19 2.28 -15.49
N TRP A 190 -4.84 1.04 -15.82
CA TRP A 190 -3.53 0.40 -15.57
C TRP A 190 -3.40 -0.86 -16.43
N ASP A 191 -2.19 -1.35 -16.63
CA ASP A 191 -1.90 -2.62 -17.32
C ASP A 191 -1.41 -3.68 -16.35
N ALA A 192 -0.69 -3.28 -15.30
CA ALA A 192 -0.34 -4.11 -14.16
C ALA A 192 -0.63 -3.37 -12.85
N LEU A 193 -1.08 -4.11 -11.83
CA LEU A 193 -1.49 -3.58 -10.53
C LEU A 193 -0.95 -4.48 -9.42
N LEU A 194 -0.36 -3.87 -8.39
CA LEU A 194 0.05 -4.60 -7.18
C LEU A 194 -0.77 -4.14 -5.97
N LEU A 195 -1.28 -5.11 -5.20
CA LEU A 195 -2.08 -4.89 -4.01
C LEU A 195 -1.45 -5.58 -2.80
N LYS A 196 -1.53 -4.96 -1.62
CA LYS A 196 -1.03 -5.49 -0.34
C LYS A 196 -2.21 -5.87 0.58
N PRO A 197 -2.62 -7.14 0.62
CA PRO A 197 -3.77 -7.61 1.40
C PRO A 197 -3.68 -7.34 2.90
N ALA A 198 -2.48 -7.28 3.47
CA ALA A 198 -2.30 -6.94 4.88
C ALA A 198 -2.90 -5.58 5.27
N THR A 199 -3.04 -4.64 4.34
CA THR A 199 -3.63 -3.31 4.58
C THR A 199 -5.15 -3.34 4.72
N TRP A 200 -5.82 -4.41 4.33
CA TRP A 200 -7.26 -4.61 4.56
C TRP A 200 -7.60 -5.79 5.48
N GLY A 201 -6.63 -6.17 6.32
CA GLY A 201 -6.83 -7.17 7.36
C GLY A 201 -6.75 -8.62 6.91
N SER A 202 -5.96 -8.91 5.88
CA SER A 202 -5.56 -10.27 5.53
C SER A 202 -4.24 -10.65 6.23
N PRO A 203 -3.94 -11.95 6.35
CA PRO A 203 -2.64 -12.39 6.85
C PRO A 203 -1.48 -11.84 6.00
N ILE A 204 -0.36 -11.54 6.64
CA ILE A 204 0.89 -11.10 6.01
C ILE A 204 1.51 -12.28 5.21
N GLY A 205 2.25 -11.98 4.15
CA GLY A 205 3.10 -12.94 3.44
C GLY A 205 2.75 -13.12 1.96
N ILE A 206 1.56 -12.69 1.54
CA ILE A 206 1.10 -12.77 0.15
C ILE A 206 0.58 -11.41 -0.29
N ASP A 207 1.03 -10.96 -1.47
CA ASP A 207 0.48 -9.84 -2.20
C ASP A 207 -0.31 -10.34 -3.43
N VAL A 208 -1.12 -9.47 -4.02
CA VAL A 208 -1.92 -9.78 -5.21
C VAL A 208 -1.39 -8.95 -6.37
N LEU A 209 -0.85 -9.64 -7.36
CA LEU A 209 -0.44 -9.08 -8.63
C LEU A 209 -1.53 -9.30 -9.68
N VAL A 210 -1.95 -8.23 -10.34
CA VAL A 210 -2.86 -8.30 -11.48
C VAL A 210 -2.11 -7.81 -12.71
N VAL A 211 -2.09 -8.62 -13.77
CA VAL A 211 -1.49 -8.25 -15.05
C VAL A 211 -2.53 -8.51 -16.12
N LYS A 212 -2.98 -7.46 -16.79
CA LYS A 212 -3.95 -7.59 -17.88
C LYS A 212 -3.39 -8.45 -19.01
N ARG A 213 -4.26 -9.18 -19.70
CA ARG A 213 -3.88 -9.98 -20.88
C ARG A 213 -3.22 -9.19 -22.00
N SER A 214 -3.50 -7.89 -22.07
CA SER A 214 -2.85 -6.94 -23.00
C SER A 214 -1.41 -6.63 -22.62
N ALA A 215 -1.05 -6.73 -21.35
CA ALA A 215 0.30 -6.47 -20.87
C ALA A 215 1.16 -7.74 -20.93
N ARG A 216 2.43 -7.57 -21.24
CA ARG A 216 3.40 -8.66 -21.26
C ARG A 216 4.06 -8.79 -19.90
N PHE A 217 4.28 -10.03 -19.49
CA PHE A 217 5.03 -10.35 -18.27
C PHE A 217 5.91 -11.57 -18.55
N LYS A 218 7.18 -11.52 -18.16
CA LYS A 218 8.10 -12.65 -18.25
C LYS A 218 8.77 -12.84 -16.89
N SER A 219 8.34 -13.85 -16.14
CA SER A 219 8.92 -14.15 -14.83
C SER A 219 10.44 -14.26 -14.89
N ILE A 220 11.10 -13.78 -13.85
CA ILE A 220 12.54 -13.99 -13.63
C ILE A 220 12.83 -15.37 -13.00
N LEU A 221 11.78 -16.02 -12.50
CA LEU A 221 11.86 -17.36 -11.92
C LEU A 221 11.63 -18.41 -13.00
N LEU A 222 12.05 -19.65 -12.69
CA LEU A 222 11.71 -20.80 -13.53
C LEU A 222 10.19 -20.90 -13.66
N ASP A 223 9.68 -20.88 -14.89
CA ASP A 223 8.25 -20.99 -15.15
C ASP A 223 7.79 -22.45 -15.08
N ASP A 224 6.88 -22.74 -14.18
CA ASP A 224 6.25 -24.05 -13.99
C ASP A 224 4.73 -24.00 -14.20
N GLY A 225 4.22 -22.89 -14.76
CA GLY A 225 2.80 -22.68 -15.05
C GLY A 225 1.97 -22.20 -13.87
N ARG A 226 2.52 -22.17 -12.65
CA ARG A 226 1.78 -21.71 -11.47
C ARG A 226 1.59 -20.19 -11.49
N GLU A 227 0.59 -19.75 -10.72
CA GLU A 227 0.24 -18.34 -10.59
C GLU A 227 0.21 -17.60 -11.95
N ASN A 228 -0.41 -18.26 -12.94
CA ASN A 228 -0.55 -17.74 -14.30
C ASN A 228 0.81 -17.35 -14.91
N HIS A 229 1.83 -18.19 -14.72
CA HIS A 229 3.20 -17.96 -15.20
C HIS A 229 3.91 -16.76 -14.56
N LYS A 230 3.45 -16.27 -13.41
CA LYS A 230 4.06 -15.13 -12.72
C LYS A 230 4.98 -15.57 -11.58
N PHE A 231 4.58 -16.62 -10.84
CA PHE A 231 5.30 -17.08 -9.67
C PHE A 231 5.29 -18.61 -9.56
N SER A 232 6.47 -19.20 -9.64
CA SER A 232 6.66 -20.66 -9.66
C SER A 232 6.85 -21.25 -8.26
N ASN A 233 5.83 -21.18 -7.43
CA ASN A 233 5.83 -21.83 -6.12
C ASN A 233 4.39 -22.10 -5.64
N ASN A 234 4.23 -22.94 -4.63
CA ASN A 234 2.96 -23.11 -3.97
C ASN A 234 2.62 -21.87 -3.12
N VAL A 235 1.41 -21.39 -3.27
CA VAL A 235 0.85 -20.32 -2.46
C VAL A 235 0.07 -20.94 -1.30
N SER A 236 0.09 -20.32 -0.15
CA SER A 236 -0.75 -20.71 0.99
C SER A 236 -2.23 -20.53 0.64
N ILE A 237 -2.94 -21.63 0.41
CA ILE A 237 -4.38 -21.62 0.12
C ILE A 237 -5.17 -20.97 1.26
N PRO A 238 -4.92 -21.27 2.55
CA PRO A 238 -5.56 -20.55 3.65
C PRO A 238 -5.44 -19.04 3.55
N HIS A 239 -4.24 -18.53 3.24
CA HIS A 239 -4.05 -17.08 3.09
C HIS A 239 -4.79 -16.54 1.86
N ALA A 240 -4.75 -17.24 0.71
CA ALA A 240 -5.49 -16.84 -0.49
C ALA A 240 -7.00 -16.73 -0.23
N VAL A 241 -7.58 -17.71 0.47
CA VAL A 241 -9.01 -17.70 0.84
C VAL A 241 -9.34 -16.55 1.79
N ALA A 242 -8.49 -16.30 2.78
CA ALA A 242 -8.65 -15.16 3.70
C ALA A 242 -8.57 -13.81 2.95
N ILE A 243 -7.65 -13.69 1.98
CA ILE A 243 -7.51 -12.52 1.11
C ILE A 243 -8.80 -12.29 0.31
N GLY A 244 -9.32 -13.32 -0.37
CA GLY A 244 -10.56 -13.21 -1.14
C GLY A 244 -11.74 -12.78 -0.27
N ALA A 245 -11.93 -13.42 0.90
CA ALA A 245 -13.03 -13.14 1.82
C ALA A 245 -12.97 -11.71 2.40
N SER A 246 -11.80 -11.24 2.83
CA SER A 246 -11.65 -9.88 3.36
C SER A 246 -11.74 -8.81 2.27
N PHE A 247 -11.21 -9.06 1.07
CA PHE A 247 -11.33 -8.14 -0.05
C PHE A 247 -12.79 -7.98 -0.50
N GLU A 248 -13.54 -9.06 -0.54
CA GLU A 248 -14.96 -9.01 -0.82
C GLU A 248 -15.71 -8.19 0.22
N ALA A 249 -15.45 -8.41 1.50
CA ALA A 249 -16.09 -7.71 2.60
C ALA A 249 -15.81 -6.19 2.54
N ILE A 250 -14.53 -5.78 2.49
CA ILE A 250 -14.18 -4.35 2.48
C ILE A 250 -14.66 -3.65 1.20
N THR A 251 -14.63 -4.31 0.05
CA THR A 251 -15.09 -3.70 -1.19
C THR A 251 -16.60 -3.56 -1.26
N SER A 252 -17.38 -4.39 -0.54
CA SER A 252 -18.84 -4.26 -0.46
C SER A 252 -19.30 -3.05 0.37
N THR A 253 -18.54 -2.64 1.38
CA THR A 253 -18.80 -1.47 2.23
C THR A 253 -17.91 -0.26 1.91
N ARG A 254 -17.10 -0.34 0.87
CA ARG A 254 -16.06 0.63 0.51
C ARG A 254 -16.49 2.08 0.62
N SER A 255 -17.60 2.43 -0.04
CA SER A 255 -18.06 3.82 -0.12
C SER A 255 -18.45 4.39 1.25
N GLU A 256 -19.13 3.59 2.06
CA GLU A 256 -19.55 3.95 3.40
C GLU A 256 -18.34 4.10 4.33
N THR A 257 -17.49 3.07 4.37
CA THR A 257 -16.26 3.06 5.18
C THR A 257 -15.32 4.21 4.82
N ALA A 258 -15.08 4.43 3.52
CA ALA A 258 -14.22 5.52 3.06
C ALA A 258 -14.77 6.90 3.42
N LYS A 259 -16.11 7.10 3.35
CA LYS A 259 -16.75 8.34 3.77
C LYS A 259 -16.62 8.57 5.27
N ALA A 260 -16.88 7.55 6.08
CA ALA A 260 -16.77 7.64 7.54
C ALA A 260 -15.33 8.00 7.96
N LEU A 261 -14.33 7.27 7.46
CA LEU A 261 -12.93 7.54 7.75
C LEU A 261 -12.46 8.89 7.21
N GLY A 262 -12.94 9.31 6.04
CA GLY A 262 -12.64 10.63 5.47
C GLY A 262 -13.14 11.78 6.35
N ASN A 263 -14.29 11.62 7.00
CA ASN A 263 -14.80 12.59 7.97
C ASN A 263 -13.91 12.64 9.22
N LEU A 264 -13.53 11.48 9.78
CA LEU A 264 -12.62 11.39 10.94
C LEU A 264 -11.25 12.02 10.65
N ILE A 265 -10.67 11.73 9.49
CA ILE A 265 -9.41 12.37 9.08
C ILE A 265 -9.57 13.89 8.90
N THR A 266 -10.72 14.34 8.41
CA THR A 266 -10.98 15.78 8.28
C THR A 266 -11.11 16.44 9.66
N GLU A 267 -11.80 15.81 10.60
CA GLU A 267 -11.87 16.24 11.99
C GLU A 267 -10.48 16.28 12.63
N LEU A 268 -9.68 15.22 12.48
CA LEU A 268 -8.31 15.15 13.00
C LEU A 268 -7.42 16.26 12.40
N ARG A 269 -7.50 16.52 11.10
CA ARG A 269 -6.79 17.63 10.45
C ARG A 269 -7.18 18.98 11.04
N GLN A 270 -8.46 19.22 11.29
CA GLN A 270 -8.94 20.48 11.89
C GLN A 270 -8.42 20.64 13.32
N LEU A 271 -8.48 19.61 14.14
CA LEU A 271 -8.00 19.64 15.53
C LEU A 271 -6.49 19.90 15.62
N LEU A 272 -5.71 19.33 14.71
CA LEU A 272 -4.25 19.50 14.71
C LEU A 272 -3.78 20.79 14.03
N SER A 273 -4.54 21.36 13.10
CA SER A 273 -4.14 22.56 12.32
C SER A 273 -4.00 23.84 13.16
N SER A 274 -4.58 23.88 14.36
CA SER A 274 -4.45 25.00 15.27
C SER A 274 -3.10 25.06 16.01
N ASN A 275 -2.33 23.98 16.00
CA ASN A 275 -1.03 23.92 16.64
C ASN A 275 0.07 24.33 15.66
N LEU A 276 0.79 25.42 15.96
CA LEU A 276 1.83 26.00 15.11
C LEU A 276 3.08 25.11 14.93
N ASP A 277 3.26 24.12 15.79
CA ASP A 277 4.35 23.16 15.71
C ASP A 277 4.04 22.01 14.73
N ILE A 278 2.80 21.90 14.23
CA ILE A 278 2.36 20.79 13.38
C ILE A 278 2.16 21.29 11.95
N THR A 279 2.90 20.70 11.02
CA THR A 279 2.70 20.92 9.58
C THR A 279 2.06 19.67 8.98
N LEU A 280 0.78 19.80 8.56
CA LEU A 280 0.05 18.71 7.92
C LEU A 280 0.52 18.50 6.49
N LEU A 281 0.82 17.26 6.13
CA LEU A 281 1.33 16.87 4.82
C LEU A 281 0.24 16.28 3.93
N GLY A 282 0.61 16.09 2.65
CA GLY A 282 -0.23 15.50 1.61
C GLY A 282 -1.33 16.43 1.09
N ASP A 283 -1.95 16.01 -0.01
CA ASP A 283 -3.01 16.77 -0.66
C ASP A 283 -4.26 16.88 0.25
N PRO A 284 -4.81 18.07 0.45
CA PRO A 284 -5.98 18.26 1.32
C PRO A 284 -7.26 17.62 0.78
N VAL A 285 -7.33 17.32 -0.52
CA VAL A 285 -8.51 16.79 -1.22
C VAL A 285 -8.25 15.43 -1.83
N ALA A 286 -7.27 15.32 -2.73
CA ALA A 286 -6.92 14.09 -3.44
C ALA A 286 -6.03 13.19 -2.57
N ARG A 287 -6.61 12.53 -1.57
CA ARG A 287 -5.91 11.70 -0.58
C ARG A 287 -6.66 10.44 -0.20
N LEU A 288 -5.95 9.51 0.39
CA LEU A 288 -6.57 8.34 1.02
C LEU A 288 -7.49 8.77 2.17
N PRO A 289 -8.67 8.14 2.32
CA PRO A 289 -9.66 8.59 3.30
C PRO A 289 -9.27 8.32 4.75
N HIS A 290 -8.31 7.43 5.00
CA HIS A 290 -7.93 6.97 6.33
C HIS A 290 -6.51 7.37 6.73
N VAL A 291 -5.85 8.25 5.97
CA VAL A 291 -4.43 8.60 6.18
C VAL A 291 -4.26 10.09 6.47
N LEU A 292 -3.43 10.38 7.46
CA LEU A 292 -2.89 11.69 7.75
C LEU A 292 -1.40 11.57 8.01
N ALA A 293 -0.62 12.49 7.45
CA ALA A 293 0.79 12.64 7.77
C ALA A 293 1.10 14.06 8.25
N ALA A 294 2.10 14.20 9.11
CA ALA A 294 2.52 15.47 9.64
C ALA A 294 4.02 15.50 9.96
N VAL A 295 4.63 16.67 9.81
CA VAL A 295 5.93 17.00 10.40
C VAL A 295 5.68 17.76 11.69
N ILE A 296 6.43 17.45 12.73
CA ILE A 296 6.38 18.16 14.02
C ILE A 296 7.70 18.92 14.18
N LYS A 297 7.58 20.22 14.40
CA LYS A 297 8.74 21.10 14.51
C LYS A 297 9.62 20.71 15.70
N ASP A 298 10.93 20.62 15.47
CA ASP A 298 11.96 20.39 16.47
C ASP A 298 11.80 19.07 17.26
N ILE A 299 11.06 18.10 16.69
CA ILE A 299 10.86 16.77 17.28
C ILE A 299 11.32 15.69 16.33
N ASP A 300 12.06 14.71 16.86
CA ASP A 300 12.31 13.45 16.21
C ASP A 300 11.06 12.56 16.21
N ALA A 301 10.69 12.04 15.02
CA ALA A 301 9.48 11.23 14.87
C ALA A 301 9.54 9.91 15.67
N GLU A 302 10.72 9.31 15.84
CA GLU A 302 10.88 8.06 16.59
C GLU A 302 10.58 8.27 18.07
N SER A 303 11.09 9.34 18.66
CA SER A 303 10.81 9.72 20.06
C SER A 303 9.31 9.90 20.29
N LEU A 304 8.61 10.53 19.34
CA LEU A 304 7.17 10.74 19.42
C LEU A 304 6.39 9.42 19.30
N VAL A 305 6.75 8.56 18.34
CA VAL A 305 6.16 7.22 18.16
C VAL A 305 6.32 6.39 19.43
N ASN A 306 7.53 6.37 20.01
CA ASN A 306 7.82 5.64 21.24
C ASN A 306 7.01 6.17 22.45
N ASN A 307 6.82 7.48 22.55
CA ASN A 307 6.03 8.10 23.62
C ASN A 307 4.55 7.74 23.48
N LEU A 308 3.98 7.85 22.28
CA LEU A 308 2.60 7.49 21.98
C LEU A 308 2.32 5.99 22.20
N SER A 309 3.28 5.13 21.84
CA SER A 309 3.16 3.68 22.07
C SER A 309 2.97 3.36 23.55
N LYS A 310 3.68 4.07 24.46
CA LYS A 310 3.49 3.94 25.92
C LYS A 310 2.10 4.39 26.39
N LYS A 311 1.45 5.27 25.63
CA LYS A 311 0.09 5.76 25.89
C LYS A 311 -0.98 4.91 25.19
N GLY A 312 -0.60 3.79 24.53
CA GLY A 312 -1.53 2.86 23.89
C GLY A 312 -1.89 3.20 22.44
N PHE A 313 -1.13 4.09 21.76
CA PHE A 313 -1.35 4.41 20.34
C PHE A 313 -0.16 3.97 19.49
N ALA A 314 -0.42 3.08 18.52
CA ALA A 314 0.55 2.69 17.51
C ALA A 314 0.39 3.60 16.28
N ILE A 315 1.42 4.36 15.92
CA ILE A 315 1.53 5.15 14.69
C ILE A 315 2.86 4.82 13.99
N SER A 316 3.01 5.23 12.74
CA SER A 316 4.27 5.05 12.00
C SER A 316 5.09 6.34 11.97
N SER A 317 6.42 6.21 12.02
CA SER A 317 7.30 7.24 11.49
C SER A 317 7.26 7.17 9.96
N GLY A 318 7.23 8.32 9.27
CA GLY A 318 7.06 8.39 7.81
C GLY A 318 8.19 7.72 7.02
N SER A 319 9.43 7.79 7.51
CA SER A 319 10.54 7.02 6.96
C SER A 319 10.45 5.58 7.47
N SER A 320 10.34 4.60 6.59
CA SER A 320 10.35 3.18 6.95
C SER A 320 11.69 2.82 7.60
N CYS A 321 11.73 2.87 8.92
CA CYS A 321 12.92 2.59 9.69
C CYS A 321 13.04 1.09 9.89
N THR A 322 14.08 0.50 9.29
CA THR A 322 14.82 -0.53 10.02
C THR A 322 15.66 0.21 11.08
N PRO A 323 15.79 -0.31 12.30
CA PRO A 323 16.47 0.37 13.42
C PRO A 323 17.90 0.87 13.11
N ASP A 324 18.52 0.36 12.06
CA ASP A 324 19.91 0.65 11.69
C ASP A 324 20.11 1.76 10.64
N GLN A 325 19.07 2.40 10.12
CA GLN A 325 19.21 3.43 9.09
C GLN A 325 18.19 4.57 9.23
N ILE A 326 18.52 5.56 10.05
CA ILE A 326 17.88 6.88 10.01
C ILE A 326 18.37 7.59 8.75
N LYS A 327 17.67 7.41 7.63
CA LYS A 327 17.88 8.22 6.43
C LYS A 327 16.70 9.15 6.24
N PRO A 328 16.93 10.41 5.85
CA PRO A 328 15.86 11.33 5.50
C PRO A 328 14.91 10.71 4.46
N SER A 329 13.63 11.01 4.58
CA SER A 329 12.63 10.54 3.61
C SER A 329 12.88 11.17 2.25
N HIS A 330 13.06 10.34 1.21
CA HIS A 330 13.15 10.82 -0.17
C HIS A 330 11.85 11.49 -0.62
N VAL A 331 10.69 11.08 -0.06
CA VAL A 331 9.39 11.70 -0.34
C VAL A 331 9.37 13.13 0.20
N LEU A 332 9.75 13.33 1.46
CA LEU A 332 9.82 14.67 2.05
C LEU A 332 10.84 15.56 1.33
N ALA A 333 11.99 15.00 0.96
CA ALA A 333 13.00 15.72 0.17
C ALA A 333 12.44 16.16 -1.19
N ALA A 334 11.74 15.28 -1.90
CA ALA A 334 11.08 15.58 -3.18
C ALA A 334 9.96 16.64 -3.05
N MET A 335 9.26 16.66 -1.91
CA MET A 335 8.25 17.68 -1.57
C MET A 335 8.82 19.03 -1.14
N GLY A 336 10.15 19.15 -0.96
CA GLY A 336 10.81 20.38 -0.50
C GLY A 336 10.90 20.53 1.03
N PHE A 337 10.61 19.50 1.81
CA PHE A 337 10.74 19.51 3.28
C PHE A 337 12.16 19.15 3.78
N GLY A 338 13.09 18.84 2.89
CA GLY A 338 14.48 18.54 3.24
C GLY A 338 14.63 17.26 4.08
N GLU A 339 15.41 17.36 5.17
CA GLU A 339 15.74 16.25 6.04
C GLU A 339 14.79 16.08 7.25
N GLN A 340 13.63 16.73 7.23
CA GLN A 340 12.67 16.62 8.32
C GLN A 340 12.13 15.18 8.42
N THR A 341 11.72 14.81 9.64
CA THR A 341 11.06 13.53 9.89
C THR A 341 9.54 13.74 9.99
N SER A 342 8.77 12.78 9.50
CA SER A 342 7.30 12.82 9.58
C SER A 342 6.75 11.66 10.36
N ILE A 343 5.52 11.82 10.84
CA ILE A 343 4.68 10.74 11.31
C ILE A 343 3.58 10.46 10.31
N ARG A 344 3.09 9.21 10.30
CA ARG A 344 1.91 8.81 9.55
C ARG A 344 0.91 8.13 10.48
N ILE A 345 -0.32 8.58 10.41
CA ILE A 345 -1.48 8.03 11.08
C ILE A 345 -2.35 7.36 10.02
N SER A 346 -2.75 6.12 10.23
CA SER A 346 -3.69 5.42 9.37
C SER A 346 -4.73 4.70 10.23
N LEU A 347 -5.99 5.13 10.10
CA LEU A 347 -7.09 4.69 10.95
C LEU A 347 -7.58 3.29 10.59
N PRO A 348 -7.97 2.47 11.57
CA PRO A 348 -8.67 1.21 11.34
C PRO A 348 -10.09 1.44 10.80
N PHE A 349 -10.68 0.43 10.17
CA PHE A 349 -12.00 0.54 9.51
C PHE A 349 -13.15 0.85 10.47
N ASP A 350 -12.99 0.50 11.73
CA ASP A 350 -13.97 0.67 12.84
C ASP A 350 -13.67 1.86 13.76
N ALA A 351 -12.72 2.74 13.39
CA ALA A 351 -12.39 3.93 14.15
C ALA A 351 -13.63 4.82 14.42
N GLN A 352 -13.67 5.43 15.58
CA GLN A 352 -14.77 6.30 16.03
C GLN A 352 -14.23 7.70 16.40
N SER A 353 -15.12 8.71 16.46
CA SER A 353 -14.73 10.08 16.86
C SER A 353 -14.12 10.14 18.26
N LEU A 354 -14.55 9.27 19.18
CA LEU A 354 -13.96 9.22 20.52
C LEU A 354 -12.48 8.81 20.47
N ASP A 355 -12.13 7.84 19.64
CA ASP A 355 -10.73 7.41 19.44
C ASP A 355 -9.87 8.58 18.95
N ILE A 356 -10.43 9.46 18.09
CA ILE A 356 -9.73 10.64 17.57
C ILE A 356 -9.48 11.67 18.66
N LEU A 357 -10.45 11.92 19.53
CA LEU A 357 -10.31 12.88 20.65
C LEU A 357 -9.26 12.41 21.65
N ASP A 358 -9.32 11.12 22.02
CA ASP A 358 -8.35 10.49 22.93
C ASP A 358 -6.93 10.53 22.32
N PHE A 359 -6.82 10.23 21.01
CA PHE A 359 -5.57 10.32 20.30
C PHE A 359 -5.00 11.75 20.29
N VAL A 360 -5.81 12.76 19.95
CA VAL A 360 -5.36 14.17 19.91
C VAL A 360 -4.84 14.61 21.26
N SER A 361 -5.54 14.28 22.36
CA SER A 361 -5.10 14.57 23.72
C SER A 361 -3.75 13.92 24.03
N ALA A 362 -3.60 12.64 23.75
CA ALA A 362 -2.35 11.91 23.93
C ALA A 362 -1.22 12.47 23.05
N PHE A 363 -1.54 12.85 21.81
CA PHE A 363 -0.59 13.36 20.81
C PHE A 363 0.00 14.70 21.22
N ILE A 364 -0.85 15.65 21.60
CA ILE A 364 -0.40 16.98 22.07
C ILE A 364 0.43 16.87 23.36
N THR A 365 -0.01 16.03 24.31
CA THR A 365 0.76 15.75 25.53
C THR A 365 2.13 15.14 25.19
N SER A 366 2.18 14.20 24.26
CA SER A 366 3.44 13.56 23.83
C SER A 366 4.40 14.54 23.17
N ILE A 367 3.91 15.49 22.36
CA ILE A 367 4.73 16.56 21.79
C ILE A 367 5.39 17.38 22.91
N GLN A 368 4.63 17.77 23.93
CA GLN A 368 5.15 18.55 25.05
C GLN A 368 6.20 17.78 25.86
N GLU A 369 5.91 16.50 26.18
CA GLU A 369 6.84 15.63 26.93
C GLU A 369 8.16 15.42 26.18
N VAL A 370 8.09 15.16 24.86
CA VAL A 370 9.30 14.97 24.03
C VAL A 370 10.12 16.25 23.93
N LYS A 371 9.48 17.45 23.76
CA LYS A 371 10.16 18.72 23.76
C LYS A 371 10.87 18.98 25.08
N VAL A 372 10.19 18.81 26.20
CA VAL A 372 10.80 18.97 27.54
C VAL A 372 11.98 18.04 27.73
N ALA A 373 11.87 16.77 27.31
CA ALA A 373 12.95 15.81 27.39
C ALA A 373 14.18 16.19 26.51
N ALA A 374 13.94 16.91 25.40
CA ALA A 374 14.98 17.43 24.51
C ALA A 374 15.54 18.79 24.97
N GLY A 375 15.01 19.38 26.03
CA GLY A 375 15.43 20.70 26.55
C GLY A 375 14.89 21.90 25.73
N LEU A 376 13.77 21.70 25.03
CA LEU A 376 13.09 22.67 24.16
C LEU A 376 11.85 23.28 24.83
#